data_43aca797871f76f4336b2d1bff70b871
#
_entry.id   43aca797871f76f4336b2d1bff70b871
#
_cell.length_a   1.000
_cell.length_b   1.000
_cell.length_c   1.000
_cell.angle_alpha   90.00
_cell.angle_beta   90.00
_cell.angle_gamma   90.00
#
_symmetry.space_group_name_H-M   'P 1'
#
loop_
_entity.id
_entity.type
_entity.pdbx_description
1 polymer ?
#
loop_
_entity_poly.entity_id
_entity_poly.type
_entity_poly.pdbx_seq_one_letter_code
_entity_poly.pdbx_strand_id
1 'polypeptide(L)'
;WGVGIVDTDGSLDRAEVAARVFVDAAELAALNSIVHPAVGKEIQRRREALTGTDATVILDIPLLVESGYRDLDGVVVVDTELTVAVGRLVDLRGFTERDARKRIDAQSSREERLAIADLVLDNNGSIDDLAVEVERCWAWIETLDRPLLGRRVSRLRSRVEAE
;
A
#
# COMPACT_ATOMS: atom_id res chain seq x y z
N TRP A 1 -16.25 18.20 -11.13
CA TRP A 1 -17.03 17.12 -11.73
C TRP A 1 -18.55 17.21 -11.41
N GLY A 2 -18.93 17.95 -10.36
CA GLY A 2 -20.32 18.23 -10.05
C GLY A 2 -21.14 16.98 -9.75
N VAL A 3 -22.46 17.07 -10.01
CA VAL A 3 -23.41 15.98 -9.75
C VAL A 3 -23.23 14.76 -10.67
N GLY A 4 -22.44 14.88 -11.75
CA GLY A 4 -22.24 13.79 -12.71
C GLY A 4 -21.41 12.61 -12.19
N ILE A 5 -20.96 12.65 -10.93
CA ILE A 5 -20.22 11.57 -10.26
C ILE A 5 -20.91 11.13 -8.97
N VAL A 6 -22.16 11.52 -8.78
CA VAL A 6 -22.95 11.21 -7.58
C VAL A 6 -24.16 10.41 -7.99
N ASP A 7 -24.37 9.28 -7.37
CA ASP A 7 -25.53 8.43 -7.54
C ASP A 7 -26.80 9.09 -6.99
N THR A 8 -27.95 8.54 -7.32
CA THR A 8 -29.26 9.04 -6.87
C THR A 8 -29.46 9.01 -5.36
N ASP A 9 -28.71 8.18 -4.64
CA ASP A 9 -28.70 8.08 -3.19
C ASP A 9 -27.68 9.03 -2.52
N GLY A 10 -26.95 9.83 -3.30
CA GLY A 10 -25.93 10.76 -2.82
C GLY A 10 -24.54 10.12 -2.62
N SER A 11 -24.37 8.85 -2.91
CA SER A 11 -23.08 8.18 -2.87
C SER A 11 -22.24 8.50 -4.11
N LEU A 12 -20.91 8.25 -4.01
CA LEU A 12 -19.99 8.45 -5.12
C LEU A 12 -20.14 7.34 -6.16
N ASP A 13 -20.44 7.68 -7.41
CA ASP A 13 -20.33 6.76 -8.54
C ASP A 13 -18.87 6.48 -8.86
N ARG A 14 -18.35 5.38 -8.28
CA ARG A 14 -16.96 4.97 -8.43
C ARG A 14 -16.63 4.55 -9.87
N ALA A 15 -17.60 4.04 -10.62
CA ALA A 15 -17.39 3.63 -12.00
C ALA A 15 -17.21 4.85 -12.90
N GLU A 16 -18.04 5.88 -12.72
CA GLU A 16 -17.93 7.13 -13.46
C GLU A 16 -16.63 7.88 -13.12
N VAL A 17 -16.24 7.94 -11.84
CA VAL A 17 -14.96 8.50 -11.44
C VAL A 17 -13.81 7.75 -12.10
N ALA A 18 -13.82 6.41 -12.06
CA ALA A 18 -12.79 5.58 -12.67
C ALA A 18 -12.70 5.81 -14.19
N ALA A 19 -13.86 5.87 -14.88
CA ALA A 19 -13.90 6.12 -16.32
C ALA A 19 -13.23 7.45 -16.71
N ARG A 20 -13.29 8.46 -15.86
CA ARG A 20 -12.64 9.76 -16.10
C ARG A 20 -11.14 9.72 -15.80
N VAL A 21 -10.75 9.28 -14.61
CA VAL A 21 -9.37 9.39 -14.16
C VAL A 21 -8.41 8.40 -14.83
N PHE A 22 -8.93 7.28 -15.38
CA PHE A 22 -8.07 6.33 -16.10
C PHE A 22 -7.75 6.72 -17.53
N VAL A 23 -8.47 7.71 -18.10
CA VAL A 23 -8.23 8.18 -19.46
C VAL A 23 -7.57 9.55 -19.52
N ASP A 24 -7.57 10.30 -18.41
CA ASP A 24 -7.01 11.64 -18.31
C ASP A 24 -6.11 11.80 -17.08
N ALA A 25 -4.82 11.99 -17.31
CA ALA A 25 -3.83 12.17 -16.25
C ALA A 25 -4.05 13.45 -15.43
N ALA A 26 -4.62 14.51 -16.01
CA ALA A 26 -4.91 15.74 -15.29
C ALA A 26 -6.09 15.54 -14.32
N GLU A 27 -7.10 14.78 -14.72
CA GLU A 27 -8.22 14.41 -13.85
C GLU A 27 -7.77 13.50 -12.71
N LEU A 28 -6.86 12.54 -12.98
CA LEU A 28 -6.24 11.72 -11.94
C LEU A 28 -5.44 12.58 -10.95
N ALA A 29 -4.65 13.52 -11.44
CA ALA A 29 -3.88 14.43 -10.59
C ALA A 29 -4.80 15.31 -9.73
N ALA A 30 -5.92 15.80 -10.29
CA ALA A 30 -6.92 16.57 -9.57
C ALA A 30 -7.56 15.74 -8.44
N LEU A 31 -7.96 14.48 -8.72
CA LEU A 31 -8.47 13.58 -7.70
C LEU A 31 -7.45 13.34 -6.58
N ASN A 32 -6.21 13.03 -6.95
CA ASN A 32 -5.14 12.76 -6.00
C ASN A 32 -4.82 13.97 -5.12
N SER A 33 -4.89 15.18 -5.65
CA SER A 33 -4.68 16.42 -4.88
C SER A 33 -5.70 16.62 -3.77
N ILE A 34 -6.89 16.05 -3.89
CA ILE A 34 -7.95 16.08 -2.88
C ILE A 34 -7.84 14.89 -1.92
N VAL A 35 -7.68 13.69 -2.48
CA VAL A 35 -7.74 12.43 -1.72
C VAL A 35 -6.50 12.23 -0.85
N HIS A 36 -5.30 12.46 -1.39
CA HIS A 36 -4.06 12.19 -0.64
C HIS A 36 -3.94 13.01 0.65
N PRO A 37 -4.23 14.34 0.64
CA PRO A 37 -4.21 15.11 1.89
C PRO A 37 -5.28 14.67 2.89
N ALA A 38 -6.45 14.25 2.41
CA ALA A 38 -7.53 13.79 3.27
C ALA A 38 -7.18 12.46 3.95
N VAL A 39 -6.61 11.51 3.18
CA VAL A 39 -6.11 10.24 3.71
C VAL A 39 -4.97 10.48 4.70
N GLY A 40 -4.02 11.35 4.37
CA GLY A 40 -2.90 11.68 5.27
C GLY A 40 -3.37 12.25 6.61
N LYS A 41 -4.36 13.15 6.59
CA LYS A 41 -4.98 13.68 7.82
C LYS A 41 -5.68 12.61 8.64
N GLU A 42 -6.38 11.68 8.00
CA GLU A 42 -7.08 10.60 8.70
C GLU A 42 -6.09 9.59 9.30
N ILE A 43 -5.01 9.25 8.60
CA ILE A 43 -3.92 8.44 9.16
C ILE A 43 -3.35 9.11 10.40
N GLN A 44 -3.01 10.41 10.31
CA GLN A 44 -2.46 11.16 11.43
C GLN A 44 -3.42 11.20 12.62
N ARG A 45 -4.69 11.46 12.39
CA ARG A 45 -5.73 11.48 13.44
C ARG A 45 -5.83 10.13 14.16
N ARG A 46 -5.81 9.02 13.41
CA ARG A 46 -5.86 7.65 14.00
C ARG A 46 -4.59 7.35 14.80
N ARG A 47 -3.43 7.75 14.32
CA ARG A 47 -2.16 7.57 15.04
C ARG A 47 -2.13 8.38 16.32
N GLU A 48 -2.60 9.64 16.30
CA GLU A 48 -2.69 10.50 17.48
C GLU A 48 -3.61 9.93 18.56
N ALA A 49 -4.71 9.28 18.17
CA ALA A 49 -5.61 8.63 19.12
C ALA A 49 -4.97 7.45 19.86
N LEU A 50 -3.87 6.91 19.34
CA LEU A 50 -3.11 5.81 19.94
C LEU A 50 -1.84 6.30 20.67
N THR A 51 -1.62 7.62 20.74
CA THR A 51 -0.45 8.18 21.42
C THR A 51 -0.43 7.80 22.90
N GLY A 52 0.72 7.30 23.35
CA GLY A 52 0.91 6.84 24.75
C GLY A 52 0.40 5.42 25.02
N THR A 53 -0.02 4.71 23.99
CA THR A 53 -0.31 3.26 24.05
C THR A 53 0.86 2.45 23.50
N ASP A 54 0.84 1.14 23.74
CA ASP A 54 1.77 0.16 23.17
C ASP A 54 1.25 -0.48 21.87
N ALA A 55 0.22 0.11 21.27
CA ALA A 55 -0.41 -0.40 20.06
C ALA A 55 0.54 -0.40 18.87
N THR A 56 0.53 -1.48 18.11
CA THR A 56 1.15 -1.56 16.78
C THR A 56 0.16 -1.09 15.72
N VAL A 57 0.59 -0.18 14.87
CA VAL A 57 -0.23 0.34 13.76
C VAL A 57 0.28 -0.23 12.44
N ILE A 58 -0.56 -0.94 11.74
CA ILE A 58 -0.27 -1.45 10.40
C ILE A 58 -0.99 -0.57 9.39
N LEU A 59 -0.22 0.01 8.46
CA LEU A 59 -0.73 0.76 7.32
C LEU A 59 -0.65 -0.11 6.07
N ASP A 60 -1.79 -0.49 5.53
CA ASP A 60 -1.87 -1.16 4.23
C ASP A 60 -1.86 -0.11 3.12
N ILE A 61 -0.71 0.02 2.45
CA ILE A 61 -0.47 1.00 1.38
C ILE A 61 -0.05 0.25 0.11
N PRO A 62 -0.99 -0.14 -0.76
CA PRO A 62 -0.69 -0.94 -1.95
C PRO A 62 0.31 -0.30 -2.92
N LEU A 63 0.37 1.03 -2.95
CA LEU A 63 1.25 1.83 -3.82
C LEU A 63 2.27 2.62 -2.98
N LEU A 64 2.97 1.95 -2.06
CA LEU A 64 3.88 2.61 -1.13
C LEU A 64 5.07 3.27 -1.84
N VAL A 65 5.66 2.60 -2.84
CA VAL A 65 6.77 3.13 -3.63
C VAL A 65 6.34 4.40 -4.34
N GLU A 66 5.22 4.33 -5.06
CA GLU A 66 4.67 5.41 -5.88
C GLU A 66 4.20 6.60 -5.03
N SER A 67 3.64 6.32 -3.85
CA SER A 67 3.15 7.38 -2.94
C SER A 67 4.28 8.17 -2.30
N GLY A 68 5.48 7.60 -2.23
CA GLY A 68 6.61 8.20 -1.53
C GLY A 68 6.42 8.35 -0.02
N TYR A 69 5.42 7.68 0.60
CA TYR A 69 5.19 7.76 2.04
C TYR A 69 6.36 7.11 2.80
N ARG A 70 6.90 7.80 3.82
CA ARG A 70 8.14 7.39 4.51
C ARG A 70 8.06 7.47 6.05
N ASP A 71 6.93 7.89 6.62
CA ASP A 71 6.76 8.01 8.09
C ASP A 71 6.36 6.65 8.70
N LEU A 72 7.27 5.68 8.59
CA LEU A 72 7.12 4.29 9.01
C LEU A 72 8.33 3.85 9.83
N ASP A 73 8.12 2.99 10.83
CA ASP A 73 9.18 2.38 11.63
C ASP A 73 9.76 1.13 10.94
N GLY A 74 9.02 0.53 10.03
CA GLY A 74 9.44 -0.59 9.20
C GLY A 74 8.50 -0.82 8.03
N VAL A 75 9.03 -1.42 6.97
CA VAL A 75 8.30 -1.76 5.75
C VAL A 75 8.31 -3.27 5.56
N VAL A 76 7.12 -3.83 5.46
CA VAL A 76 6.92 -5.25 5.11
C VAL A 76 6.41 -5.31 3.67
N VAL A 77 7.07 -6.09 2.84
CA VAL A 77 6.62 -6.36 1.46
C VAL A 77 6.15 -7.80 1.37
N VAL A 78 4.91 -7.99 0.97
CA VAL A 78 4.38 -9.32 0.62
C VAL A 78 4.74 -9.57 -0.83
N ASP A 79 5.68 -10.48 -1.05
CA ASP A 79 6.23 -10.76 -2.37
C ASP A 79 5.62 -12.03 -2.98
N THR A 80 5.35 -11.97 -4.27
CA THR A 80 4.85 -13.09 -5.06
C THR A 80 5.49 -13.05 -6.43
N GLU A 81 5.95 -14.18 -6.92
CA GLU A 81 6.49 -14.28 -8.27
C GLU A 81 5.42 -13.98 -9.34
N LEU A 82 5.86 -13.39 -10.44
CA LEU A 82 4.97 -12.93 -11.51
C LEU A 82 4.03 -14.03 -12.02
N THR A 83 4.56 -15.23 -12.20
CA THR A 83 3.77 -16.36 -12.70
C THR A 83 2.66 -16.76 -11.74
N VAL A 84 2.96 -16.76 -10.44
CA VAL A 84 1.99 -17.08 -9.38
C VAL A 84 0.95 -15.96 -9.26
N ALA A 85 1.38 -14.70 -9.29
CA ALA A 85 0.49 -13.54 -9.21
C ALA A 85 -0.48 -13.50 -10.39
N VAL A 86 0.01 -13.73 -11.62
CA VAL A 86 -0.83 -13.80 -12.83
C VAL A 86 -1.82 -14.96 -12.72
N GLY A 87 -1.37 -16.16 -12.32
CA GLY A 87 -2.25 -17.31 -12.14
C GLY A 87 -3.38 -17.03 -11.15
N ARG A 88 -3.07 -16.44 -9.99
CA ARG A 88 -4.09 -16.06 -8.99
C ARG A 88 -5.08 -15.03 -9.51
N LEU A 89 -4.65 -14.05 -10.30
CA LEU A 89 -5.55 -13.07 -10.91
C LEU A 89 -6.49 -13.71 -11.93
N VAL A 90 -6.00 -14.65 -12.72
CA VAL A 90 -6.82 -15.41 -13.68
C VAL A 90 -7.81 -16.31 -12.96
N ASP A 91 -7.31 -17.18 -12.07
CA ASP A 91 -8.10 -18.25 -11.46
C ASP A 91 -9.10 -17.73 -10.42
N LEU A 92 -8.70 -16.73 -9.60
CA LEU A 92 -9.51 -16.27 -8.47
C LEU A 92 -10.29 -15.00 -8.76
N ARG A 93 -9.90 -14.22 -9.77
CA ARG A 93 -10.52 -12.93 -10.08
C ARG A 93 -11.10 -12.85 -11.49
N GLY A 94 -10.92 -13.89 -12.31
CA GLY A 94 -11.48 -13.97 -13.65
C GLY A 94 -10.85 -13.00 -14.66
N PHE A 95 -9.64 -12.48 -14.40
CA PHE A 95 -8.93 -11.66 -15.38
C PHE A 95 -8.44 -12.51 -16.54
N THR A 96 -8.30 -11.90 -17.73
CA THR A 96 -7.47 -12.50 -18.77
C THR A 96 -5.99 -12.40 -18.35
N GLU A 97 -5.13 -13.30 -18.82
CA GLU A 97 -3.69 -13.22 -18.55
C GLU A 97 -3.10 -11.87 -19.00
N ARG A 98 -3.54 -11.37 -20.15
CA ARG A 98 -3.16 -10.07 -20.68
C ARG A 98 -3.49 -8.92 -19.73
N ASP A 99 -4.71 -8.91 -19.18
CA ASP A 99 -5.15 -7.84 -18.27
C ASP A 99 -4.47 -7.96 -16.90
N ALA A 100 -4.21 -9.19 -16.44
CA ALA A 100 -3.45 -9.45 -15.23
C ALA A 100 -2.02 -8.88 -15.34
N ARG A 101 -1.30 -9.20 -16.42
CA ARG A 101 0.05 -8.65 -16.69
C ARG A 101 0.04 -7.13 -16.77
N LYS A 102 -0.90 -6.56 -17.55
CA LYS A 102 -1.02 -5.10 -17.68
C LYS A 102 -1.21 -4.39 -16.35
N ARG A 103 -1.95 -5.01 -15.39
CA ARG A 103 -2.15 -4.43 -14.05
C ARG A 103 -0.88 -4.51 -13.21
N ILE A 104 -0.12 -5.59 -13.32
CA ILE A 104 1.14 -5.75 -12.60
C ILE A 104 2.19 -4.77 -13.16
N ASP A 105 2.29 -4.65 -14.48
CA ASP A 105 3.24 -3.76 -15.15
C ASP A 105 2.95 -2.25 -14.92
N ALA A 106 1.73 -1.92 -14.49
CA ALA A 106 1.37 -0.55 -14.15
C ALA A 106 1.81 -0.10 -12.74
N GLN A 107 2.35 -1.02 -11.94
CA GLN A 107 2.90 -0.74 -10.61
C GLN A 107 4.42 -0.66 -10.67
N SER A 108 5.05 -0.17 -9.59
CA SER A 108 6.50 -0.24 -9.42
C SER A 108 7.01 -1.67 -9.59
N SER A 109 8.21 -1.81 -10.12
CA SER A 109 8.83 -3.12 -10.33
C SER A 109 8.97 -3.93 -9.03
N ARG A 110 9.11 -5.24 -9.14
CA ARG A 110 9.36 -6.09 -7.98
C ARG A 110 10.64 -5.67 -7.26
N GLU A 111 11.69 -5.34 -8.02
CA GLU A 111 12.97 -4.89 -7.52
C GLU A 111 12.83 -3.60 -6.70
N GLU A 112 12.08 -2.63 -7.18
CA GLU A 112 11.82 -1.37 -6.47
C GLU A 112 11.05 -1.60 -5.17
N ARG A 113 10.06 -2.49 -5.18
CA ARG A 113 9.32 -2.85 -3.97
C ARG A 113 10.19 -3.57 -2.95
N LEU A 114 11.01 -4.53 -3.39
CA LEU A 114 11.94 -5.26 -2.52
C LEU A 114 13.06 -4.36 -1.97
N ALA A 115 13.50 -3.36 -2.73
CA ALA A 115 14.55 -2.43 -2.30
C ALA A 115 14.15 -1.58 -1.08
N ILE A 116 12.85 -1.34 -0.85
CA ILE A 116 12.38 -0.59 0.31
C ILE A 116 11.98 -1.49 1.49
N ALA A 117 11.98 -2.81 1.32
CA ALA A 117 11.54 -3.75 2.35
C ALA A 117 12.58 -3.90 3.46
N ASP A 118 12.13 -3.78 4.71
CA ASP A 118 12.90 -4.23 5.88
C ASP A 118 12.64 -5.72 6.16
N LEU A 119 11.47 -6.21 5.80
CA LEU A 119 11.10 -7.62 5.84
C LEU A 119 10.29 -8.00 4.59
N VAL A 120 10.59 -9.16 4.03
CA VAL A 120 9.83 -9.74 2.91
C VAL A 120 9.08 -10.96 3.40
N LEU A 121 7.78 -11.04 3.10
CA LEU A 121 6.96 -12.23 3.29
C LEU A 121 6.83 -12.96 1.96
N ASP A 122 7.23 -14.22 1.92
CA ASP A 122 7.02 -15.07 0.74
C ASP A 122 5.54 -15.48 0.65
N ASN A 123 4.89 -15.09 -0.43
CA ASN A 123 3.50 -15.46 -0.70
C ASN A 123 3.39 -16.30 -2.00
N ASN A 124 4.37 -17.17 -2.27
CA ASN A 124 4.34 -18.07 -3.44
C ASN A 124 3.61 -19.39 -3.14
N GLY A 125 3.57 -19.79 -1.88
CA GLY A 125 2.98 -21.05 -1.43
C GLY A 125 1.47 -21.01 -1.17
N SER A 126 1.05 -21.90 -0.29
CA SER A 126 -0.32 -22.00 0.22
C SER A 126 -0.66 -20.89 1.23
N ILE A 127 -1.92 -20.85 1.64
CA ILE A 127 -2.34 -19.94 2.72
C ILE A 127 -1.71 -20.34 4.06
N ASP A 128 -1.45 -21.62 4.28
CA ASP A 128 -0.81 -22.10 5.51
C ASP A 128 0.67 -21.70 5.54
N ASP A 129 1.37 -21.74 4.38
CA ASP A 129 2.74 -21.23 4.26
C ASP A 129 2.78 -19.72 4.57
N LEU A 130 1.84 -18.96 4.03
CA LEU A 130 1.74 -17.53 4.33
C LEU A 130 1.47 -17.26 5.81
N ALA A 131 0.69 -18.11 6.49
CA ALA A 131 0.45 -17.99 7.93
C ALA A 131 1.75 -18.09 8.73
N VAL A 132 2.66 -18.99 8.35
CA VAL A 132 4.00 -19.09 8.97
C VAL A 132 4.82 -17.81 8.75
N GLU A 133 4.77 -17.25 7.54
CA GLU A 133 5.42 -15.98 7.24
C GLU A 133 4.85 -14.81 8.05
N VAL A 134 3.54 -14.82 8.31
CA VAL A 134 2.87 -13.82 9.16
C VAL A 134 3.36 -13.92 10.62
N GLU A 135 3.49 -15.13 11.17
CA GLU A 135 4.07 -15.34 12.50
C GLU A 135 5.52 -14.82 12.60
N ARG A 136 6.32 -15.09 11.57
CA ARG A 136 7.69 -14.55 11.47
C ARG A 136 7.70 -13.01 11.41
N CYS A 137 6.76 -12.45 10.68
CA CYS A 137 6.58 -10.99 10.59
C CYS A 137 6.23 -10.40 11.95
N TRP A 138 5.32 -11.03 12.69
CA TRP A 138 4.91 -10.55 13.99
C TRP A 138 6.07 -10.57 14.98
N ALA A 139 6.83 -11.67 15.02
CA ALA A 139 8.04 -11.77 15.84
C ALA A 139 9.07 -10.69 15.48
N TRP A 140 9.23 -10.35 14.20
CA TRP A 140 10.10 -9.25 13.76
C TRP A 140 9.56 -7.88 14.21
N ILE A 141 8.25 -7.61 14.11
CA ILE A 141 7.63 -6.37 14.57
C ILE A 141 7.91 -6.15 16.07
N GLU A 142 7.89 -7.21 16.88
CA GLU A 142 8.19 -7.14 18.30
C GLU A 142 9.64 -6.77 18.60
N THR A 143 10.56 -6.97 17.65
CA THR A 143 11.98 -6.56 17.78
C THR A 143 12.22 -5.10 17.41
N LEU A 144 11.26 -4.44 16.75
CA LEU A 144 11.42 -3.03 16.40
C LEU A 144 11.48 -2.20 17.69
N ASP A 145 12.48 -1.34 17.78
CA ASP A 145 12.53 -0.37 18.86
C ASP A 145 11.22 0.41 18.85
N ARG A 146 10.50 0.38 19.97
CA ARG A 146 9.28 1.14 20.18
C ARG A 146 9.61 2.56 20.64
N PRO A 147 9.86 3.54 19.74
CA PRO A 147 9.84 4.92 20.16
C PRO A 147 8.41 5.20 20.60
N LEU A 148 8.23 5.66 21.84
CA LEU A 148 6.94 6.19 22.27
C LEU A 148 6.42 7.12 21.17
N LEU A 149 5.22 6.87 20.66
CA LEU A 149 4.58 7.70 19.62
C LEU A 149 4.76 9.16 20.01
N GLY A 150 5.57 9.90 19.26
CA GLY A 150 5.98 11.27 19.57
C GLY A 150 7.49 11.54 19.47
N ARG A 151 8.36 10.53 19.43
CA ARG A 151 9.78 10.69 19.11
C ARG A 151 10.04 10.14 17.69
N ARG A 152 10.09 11.02 16.72
CA ARG A 152 10.52 10.71 15.35
C ARG A 152 11.96 10.22 15.37
N VAL A 153 12.16 8.93 15.09
CA VAL A 153 13.43 8.41 14.61
C VAL A 153 13.16 7.89 13.20
N SER A 154 13.25 8.75 12.21
CA SER A 154 13.11 8.33 10.80
C SER A 154 14.39 7.59 10.40
N ARG A 155 14.41 6.27 10.49
CA ARG A 155 15.51 5.42 10.02
C ARG A 155 15.63 5.41 8.48
N LEU A 156 14.58 5.81 7.75
CA LEU A 156 14.58 5.85 6.28
C LEU A 156 15.38 7.02 5.69
N ARG A 157 15.76 8.04 6.48
CA ARG A 157 16.62 9.12 5.98
C ARG A 157 18.06 8.71 5.69
N SER A 158 18.58 7.69 6.34
CA SER A 158 20.01 7.32 6.25
C SER A 158 20.37 6.43 5.05
N ARG A 159 19.40 5.86 4.32
CA ARG A 159 19.70 5.04 3.13
C ARG A 159 19.69 5.82 1.81
N VAL A 160 19.04 6.99 1.75
CA VAL A 160 18.95 7.81 0.52
C VAL A 160 20.05 8.86 0.45
N GLU A 161 20.74 9.18 1.56
CA GLU A 161 21.85 10.15 1.59
C GLU A 161 23.25 9.51 1.41
N ALA A 162 23.31 8.20 1.14
CA ALA A 162 24.58 7.44 1.01
C ALA A 162 24.86 6.90 -0.41
N GLU A 163 24.18 7.41 -1.47
CA GLU A 163 24.54 7.17 -2.87
C GLU A 163 24.86 8.48 -3.61
#